data_dbe9998d6b682c2d532e4611e583e2ba
#
_entry.id   dbe9998d6b682c2d532e4611e583e2ba
#
_cell.length_a   1.000
_cell.length_b   1.000
_cell.length_c   1.000
_cell.angle_alpha   90.00
_cell.angle_beta   90.00
_cell.angle_gamma   90.00
#
_symmetry.space_group_name_H-M   'P 1'
#
loop_
_entity.id
_entity.type
_entity.pdbx_description
1 polymer ?
#
loop_
_entity_poly.entity_id
_entity_poly.type
_entity_poly.pdbx_seq_one_letter_code
_entity_poly.pdbx_strand_id
1 'polypeptide(L)'
;MIEDSQGLVVPYSFYKGTLKFSDSDCEFEKKSNFHLSKYADYLHNLALPEQFKLDINRFKEDISNGLFFDSNIPQGYGVGSSGALVAAIFEKYCFTKHNPDSISKDDLKNIKAVFGEMESYFHGKSSGMDPLICYMNLPILIENKENLGKVAIPKGEEGKGAIFLIDSGITGETGPMIQIFFEKMKTEGFRKTLKEEFIRYNNACIDSFLKKDMNPFFRNLKKLSHWAYEHFRPMIPESIFNIWKKGLDSNAYYLKLCGSGGGGYILGFTKDYEKAEQMLEGFQKEVIYRF
;
A
#
# COMPACT_ATOMS: atom_id res chain seq x y z
N MET A 1 7.03 -9.87 -6.07
CA MET A 1 6.41 -9.30 -7.28
C MET A 1 6.48 -10.37 -8.36
N ILE A 2 5.42 -10.52 -9.14
CA ILE A 2 5.39 -11.44 -10.28
C ILE A 2 6.26 -10.81 -11.38
N GLU A 3 7.09 -11.61 -12.07
CA GLU A 3 7.87 -11.13 -13.20
C GLU A 3 6.98 -10.47 -14.25
N ASP A 4 7.45 -9.39 -14.87
CA ASP A 4 6.75 -8.60 -15.90
C ASP A 4 5.49 -7.84 -15.41
N SER A 5 5.17 -7.84 -14.10
CA SER A 5 4.05 -7.07 -13.57
C SER A 5 4.50 -5.69 -13.15
N GLN A 6 3.91 -4.66 -13.76
CA GLN A 6 4.05 -3.28 -13.31
C GLN A 6 3.26 -3.04 -12.02
N GLY A 7 3.68 -2.04 -11.25
CA GLY A 7 2.97 -1.53 -10.10
C GLY A 7 3.03 -0.01 -10.07
N LEU A 8 1.91 0.62 -9.80
CA LEU A 8 1.86 2.05 -9.49
C LEU A 8 1.45 2.20 -8.03
N VAL A 9 2.35 2.77 -7.23
CA VAL A 9 2.12 3.04 -5.81
C VAL A 9 2.05 4.54 -5.62
N VAL A 10 0.98 5.01 -5.01
CA VAL A 10 0.72 6.44 -4.81
C VAL A 10 0.61 6.70 -3.31
N PRO A 11 1.32 7.72 -2.78
CA PRO A 11 1.21 8.07 -1.37
C PRO A 11 -0.18 8.60 -1.06
N TYR A 12 -0.64 8.34 0.15
CA TYR A 12 -1.98 8.69 0.59
C TYR A 12 -1.91 9.87 1.55
N SER A 13 -2.44 11.02 1.18
CA SER A 13 -2.28 12.28 1.95
C SER A 13 -3.10 12.36 3.24
N PHE A 14 -4.14 11.52 3.39
CA PHE A 14 -5.04 11.56 4.56
C PHE A 14 -4.48 10.82 5.77
N TYR A 15 -3.60 9.84 5.53
CA TYR A 15 -3.02 9.04 6.58
C TYR A 15 -1.63 9.55 6.93
N LYS A 16 -1.44 9.87 8.20
CA LYS A 16 -0.16 10.35 8.73
C LYS A 16 0.23 9.57 9.95
N GLY A 17 1.52 9.28 10.04
CA GLY A 17 2.15 8.77 11.24
C GLY A 17 3.29 9.68 11.63
N THR A 18 3.36 10.09 12.89
CA THR A 18 4.38 10.99 13.42
C THR A 18 4.90 10.51 14.76
N LEU A 19 6.20 10.72 15.00
CA LEU A 19 6.82 10.49 16.29
C LEU A 19 6.62 11.72 17.17
N LYS A 20 6.00 11.54 18.34
CA LYS A 20 5.69 12.59 19.31
C LYS A 20 6.24 12.24 20.69
N PHE A 21 6.34 13.23 21.56
CA PHE A 21 6.69 13.06 22.98
C PHE A 21 5.48 13.35 23.85
N SER A 22 5.33 12.58 24.91
CA SER A 22 4.32 12.81 25.92
C SER A 22 4.79 12.33 27.30
N ASP A 23 4.42 13.09 28.31
CA ASP A 23 4.60 12.75 29.72
C ASP A 23 3.27 12.25 30.32
N SER A 24 2.27 11.96 29.49
CA SER A 24 0.93 11.60 29.94
C SER A 24 0.86 10.14 30.40
N ASP A 25 -0.14 9.85 31.25
CA ASP A 25 -0.47 8.50 31.70
C ASP A 25 -1.38 7.75 30.72
N CYS A 26 -1.50 8.22 29.46
CA CYS A 26 -2.32 7.62 28.43
C CYS A 26 -1.84 6.19 28.11
N GLU A 27 -2.73 5.22 28.23
CA GLU A 27 -2.41 3.81 27.98
C GLU A 27 -1.93 3.55 26.54
N PHE A 28 -2.52 4.24 25.58
CA PHE A 28 -2.11 4.16 24.18
C PHE A 28 -0.65 4.58 23.99
N GLU A 29 -0.25 5.71 24.56
CA GLU A 29 1.10 6.26 24.44
C GLU A 29 2.13 5.34 25.10
N LYS A 30 1.83 4.83 26.31
CA LYS A 30 2.67 3.85 27.01
C LYS A 30 2.84 2.56 26.21
N LYS A 31 1.75 2.05 25.63
CA LYS A 31 1.79 0.85 24.79
C LYS A 31 2.61 1.09 23.52
N SER A 32 2.42 2.23 22.86
CA SER A 32 3.19 2.63 21.68
C SER A 32 4.68 2.74 22.05
N ASN A 33 5.04 3.43 23.12
CA ASN A 33 6.41 3.55 23.64
C ASN A 33 7.05 2.18 23.92
N PHE A 34 6.34 1.28 24.56
CA PHE A 34 6.80 -0.09 24.81
C PHE A 34 7.11 -0.84 23.52
N HIS A 35 6.24 -0.72 22.50
CA HIS A 35 6.49 -1.32 21.19
C HIS A 35 7.70 -0.73 20.49
N LEU A 36 7.91 0.59 20.60
CA LEU A 36 9.12 1.26 20.07
C LEU A 36 10.38 0.75 20.74
N SER A 37 10.36 0.48 22.05
CA SER A 37 11.50 -0.10 22.77
C SER A 37 11.89 -1.47 22.20
N LYS A 38 10.92 -2.36 21.98
CA LYS A 38 11.19 -3.68 21.36
C LYS A 38 11.70 -3.54 19.92
N TYR A 39 11.15 -2.59 19.19
CA TYR A 39 11.61 -2.31 17.83
C TYR A 39 13.04 -1.73 17.79
N ALA A 40 13.40 -0.88 18.75
CA ALA A 40 14.77 -0.36 18.88
C ALA A 40 15.80 -1.47 19.12
N ASP A 41 15.46 -2.48 19.93
CA ASP A 41 16.31 -3.65 20.15
C ASP A 41 16.47 -4.49 18.86
N TYR A 42 15.45 -4.64 18.07
CA TYR A 42 15.52 -5.28 16.76
C TYR A 42 16.45 -4.49 15.82
N LEU A 43 16.22 -3.18 15.68
CA LEU A 43 16.99 -2.31 14.79
C LEU A 43 18.48 -2.25 15.19
N HIS A 44 18.80 -2.35 16.48
CA HIS A 44 20.17 -2.39 16.97
C HIS A 44 20.98 -3.57 16.40
N ASN A 45 20.31 -4.70 16.13
CA ASN A 45 20.92 -5.92 15.62
C ASN A 45 20.94 -6.01 14.08
N LEU A 46 20.38 -5.01 13.37
CA LEU A 46 20.41 -5.00 11.92
C LEU A 46 21.77 -4.54 11.39
N ALA A 47 22.32 -5.28 10.44
CA ALA A 47 23.52 -4.91 9.70
C ALA A 47 23.20 -3.97 8.54
N LEU A 48 22.87 -2.71 8.84
CA LEU A 48 22.58 -1.70 7.81
C LEU A 48 23.87 -1.14 7.17
N PRO A 49 23.85 -0.83 5.85
CA PRO A 49 24.95 -0.13 5.19
C PRO A 49 25.26 1.20 5.87
N GLU A 50 26.54 1.64 5.83
CA GLU A 50 27.03 2.82 6.58
C GLU A 50 26.20 4.07 6.33
N GLN A 51 25.85 4.33 5.06
CA GLN A 51 25.05 5.51 4.67
C GLN A 51 23.58 5.48 5.18
N PHE A 52 23.12 4.33 5.67
CA PHE A 52 21.75 4.16 6.18
C PHE A 52 21.69 3.79 7.65
N LYS A 53 22.84 3.89 8.35
CA LYS A 53 22.88 3.64 9.79
C LYS A 53 21.98 4.58 10.56
N LEU A 54 21.37 4.01 11.60
CA LEU A 54 20.48 4.73 12.51
C LEU A 54 21.21 5.07 13.82
N ASP A 55 20.95 6.24 14.35
CA ASP A 55 21.33 6.61 15.70
C ASP A 55 20.41 5.93 16.73
N ILE A 56 20.70 4.66 16.98
CA ILE A 56 19.90 3.83 17.91
C ILE A 56 20.04 4.33 19.36
N ASN A 57 21.17 4.92 19.73
CA ASN A 57 21.35 5.45 21.08
C ASN A 57 20.39 6.63 21.32
N ARG A 58 20.35 7.59 20.40
CA ARG A 58 19.40 8.68 20.44
C ARG A 58 17.95 8.19 20.38
N PHE A 59 17.66 7.16 19.59
CA PHE A 59 16.32 6.59 19.53
C PHE A 59 15.89 6.01 20.88
N LYS A 60 16.78 5.25 21.56
CA LYS A 60 16.53 4.71 22.91
C LYS A 60 16.40 5.80 23.97
N GLU A 61 17.20 6.85 23.88
CA GLU A 61 17.08 8.03 24.75
C GLU A 61 15.72 8.72 24.56
N ASP A 62 15.30 8.98 23.31
CA ASP A 62 14.01 9.59 23.00
C ASP A 62 12.84 8.71 23.52
N ILE A 63 12.95 7.36 23.44
CA ILE A 63 11.96 6.44 24.01
C ILE A 63 11.90 6.59 25.53
N SER A 64 13.04 6.70 26.22
CA SER A 64 13.05 6.90 27.68
C SER A 64 12.46 8.26 28.10
N ASN A 65 12.45 9.22 27.19
CA ASN A 65 11.85 10.54 27.33
C ASN A 65 10.38 10.60 26.84
N GLY A 66 9.69 9.46 26.73
CA GLY A 66 8.27 9.43 26.42
C GLY A 66 7.94 9.48 24.92
N LEU A 67 8.86 9.10 24.04
CA LEU A 67 8.56 9.02 22.59
C LEU A 67 7.48 7.97 22.32
N PHE A 68 6.50 8.31 21.50
CA PHE A 68 5.48 7.39 20.98
C PHE A 68 5.18 7.68 19.51
N PHE A 69 4.57 6.72 18.84
CA PHE A 69 4.12 6.88 17.46
C PHE A 69 2.62 7.15 17.43
N ASP A 70 2.27 8.34 16.97
CA ASP A 70 0.88 8.77 16.77
C ASP A 70 0.52 8.61 15.29
N SER A 71 -0.55 7.86 15.01
CA SER A 71 -0.97 7.57 13.64
C SER A 71 -2.48 7.40 13.55
N ASN A 72 -3.06 7.98 12.51
CA ASN A 72 -4.45 7.76 12.12
C ASN A 72 -4.59 6.66 11.05
N ILE A 73 -3.50 5.97 10.69
CA ILE A 73 -3.52 4.89 9.70
C ILE A 73 -4.15 3.64 10.33
N PRO A 74 -5.27 3.13 9.83
CA PRO A 74 -5.90 1.96 10.39
C PRO A 74 -5.02 0.71 10.21
N GLN A 75 -4.80 -0.02 11.31
CA GLN A 75 -4.01 -1.25 11.28
C GLN A 75 -4.80 -2.41 10.66
N GLY A 76 -4.15 -3.24 9.85
CA GLY A 76 -4.81 -4.38 9.18
C GLY A 76 -5.67 -4.00 7.97
N TYR A 77 -5.57 -2.76 7.49
CA TYR A 77 -6.34 -2.26 6.33
C TYR A 77 -5.56 -2.26 5.02
N GLY A 78 -4.32 -2.75 5.01
CA GLY A 78 -3.51 -2.82 3.78
C GLY A 78 -3.03 -1.46 3.26
N VAL A 79 -2.95 -0.46 4.15
CA VAL A 79 -2.56 0.92 3.81
C VAL A 79 -1.23 1.35 4.45
N GLY A 80 -0.39 0.38 4.83
CA GLY A 80 1.02 0.62 5.18
C GLY A 80 1.26 1.27 6.54
N SER A 81 0.50 0.92 7.60
CA SER A 81 0.72 1.47 8.95
C SER A 81 2.12 1.19 9.50
N SER A 82 2.67 -0.03 9.31
CA SER A 82 4.05 -0.37 9.66
C SER A 82 5.06 0.42 8.83
N GLY A 83 4.79 0.58 7.54
CA GLY A 83 5.62 1.36 6.63
C GLY A 83 5.76 2.82 7.06
N ALA A 84 4.69 3.43 7.53
CA ALA A 84 4.72 4.81 8.04
C ALA A 84 5.58 4.94 9.31
N LEU A 85 5.53 3.96 10.22
CA LEU A 85 6.40 3.94 11.39
C LEU A 85 7.87 3.79 11.00
N VAL A 86 8.18 2.84 10.10
CA VAL A 86 9.54 2.63 9.60
C VAL A 86 10.10 3.90 8.95
N ALA A 87 9.31 4.54 8.07
CA ALA A 87 9.69 5.79 7.42
C ALA A 87 9.96 6.91 8.42
N ALA A 88 9.10 7.10 9.42
CA ALA A 88 9.26 8.14 10.45
C ALA A 88 10.52 7.93 11.31
N ILE A 89 10.84 6.67 11.67
CA ILE A 89 12.06 6.36 12.41
C ILE A 89 13.29 6.59 11.56
N PHE A 90 13.28 6.13 10.31
CA PHE A 90 14.40 6.35 9.39
C PHE A 90 14.64 7.85 9.16
N GLU A 91 13.61 8.62 8.88
CA GLU A 91 13.72 10.06 8.69
C GLU A 91 14.32 10.78 9.91
N LYS A 92 13.90 10.40 11.12
CA LYS A 92 14.35 11.04 12.35
C LYS A 92 15.76 10.61 12.77
N TYR A 93 16.09 9.33 12.65
CA TYR A 93 17.30 8.74 13.26
C TYR A 93 18.39 8.29 12.27
N CYS A 94 18.18 8.33 10.95
CA CYS A 94 19.25 8.07 10.00
C CYS A 94 20.29 9.19 10.08
N PHE A 95 21.58 8.81 10.23
CA PHE A 95 22.66 9.78 10.32
C PHE A 95 22.80 10.63 9.05
N THR A 96 22.67 9.98 7.90
CA THR A 96 22.71 10.68 6.61
C THR A 96 21.31 11.12 6.21
N LYS A 97 21.13 12.41 5.96
CA LYS A 97 19.86 12.93 5.45
C LYS A 97 19.80 12.80 3.94
N HIS A 98 18.83 12.05 3.47
CA HIS A 98 18.54 11.88 2.05
C HIS A 98 17.39 12.81 1.66
N ASN A 99 17.58 13.58 0.58
CA ASN A 99 16.50 14.39 0.03
C ASN A 99 15.67 13.54 -0.94
N PRO A 100 14.39 13.25 -0.63
CA PRO A 100 13.52 12.47 -1.52
C PRO A 100 13.42 13.02 -2.94
N ASP A 101 13.50 14.34 -3.13
CA ASP A 101 13.37 14.95 -4.46
C ASP A 101 14.58 14.71 -5.36
N SER A 102 15.78 14.57 -4.79
CA SER A 102 17.04 14.43 -5.52
C SER A 102 17.66 13.04 -5.45
N ILE A 103 16.98 12.06 -4.83
CA ILE A 103 17.50 10.71 -4.65
C ILE A 103 17.74 10.02 -5.99
N SER A 104 18.89 9.36 -6.14
CA SER A 104 19.22 8.58 -7.33
C SER A 104 18.41 7.27 -7.41
N LYS A 105 18.35 6.65 -8.63
CA LYS A 105 17.70 5.34 -8.78
C LYS A 105 18.36 4.25 -7.95
N ASP A 106 19.68 4.29 -7.82
CA ASP A 106 20.43 3.30 -7.06
C ASP A 106 20.21 3.48 -5.55
N ASP A 107 20.20 4.72 -5.06
CA ASP A 107 19.86 4.99 -3.66
C ASP A 107 18.42 4.61 -3.34
N LEU A 108 17.50 4.81 -4.28
CA LEU A 108 16.11 4.40 -4.11
C LEU A 108 15.98 2.87 -3.92
N LYS A 109 16.75 2.07 -4.69
CA LYS A 109 16.82 0.61 -4.51
C LYS A 109 17.42 0.21 -3.17
N ASN A 110 18.51 0.88 -2.78
CA ASN A 110 19.20 0.61 -1.54
C ASN A 110 18.34 0.96 -0.33
N ILE A 111 17.68 2.12 -0.32
CA ILE A 111 16.73 2.51 0.73
C ILE A 111 15.55 1.53 0.80
N LYS A 112 15.02 1.11 -0.35
CA LYS A 112 13.96 0.09 -0.39
C LYS A 112 14.40 -1.22 0.27
N ALA A 113 15.63 -1.66 0.03
CA ALA A 113 16.16 -2.87 0.65
C ALA A 113 16.29 -2.70 2.18
N VAL A 114 16.85 -1.59 2.64
CA VAL A 114 16.94 -1.24 4.07
C VAL A 114 15.56 -1.20 4.72
N PHE A 115 14.59 -0.59 4.08
CA PHE A 115 13.22 -0.56 4.56
C PHE A 115 12.59 -1.95 4.63
N GLY A 116 12.93 -2.84 3.70
CA GLY A 116 12.51 -4.24 3.75
C GLY A 116 13.04 -4.96 5.00
N GLU A 117 14.32 -4.76 5.33
CA GLU A 117 14.90 -5.31 6.56
C GLU A 117 14.25 -4.71 7.81
N MET A 118 14.08 -3.39 7.86
CA MET A 118 13.44 -2.72 9.00
C MET A 118 11.99 -3.19 9.20
N GLU A 119 11.21 -3.28 8.13
CA GLU A 119 9.79 -3.66 8.18
C GLU A 119 9.57 -5.15 8.45
N SER A 120 10.59 -5.99 8.20
CA SER A 120 10.52 -7.44 8.43
C SER A 120 10.27 -7.81 9.90
N TYR A 121 10.48 -6.90 10.84
CA TYR A 121 10.07 -7.03 12.23
C TYR A 121 8.56 -7.29 12.41
N PHE A 122 7.73 -6.65 11.60
CA PHE A 122 6.27 -6.68 11.75
C PHE A 122 5.62 -7.86 11.01
N HIS A 123 6.18 -8.25 9.87
CA HIS A 123 5.51 -9.14 8.93
C HIS A 123 6.38 -10.31 8.45
N GLY A 124 7.55 -10.51 9.07
CA GLY A 124 8.55 -11.40 8.52
C GLY A 124 9.21 -10.77 7.28
N LYS A 125 9.24 -11.45 6.15
CA LYS A 125 9.88 -10.90 4.94
C LYS A 125 9.05 -9.79 4.31
N SER A 126 9.58 -8.55 4.30
CA SER A 126 8.97 -7.41 3.63
C SER A 126 9.65 -7.03 2.32
N SER A 127 8.91 -6.40 1.43
CA SER A 127 9.44 -5.81 0.19
C SER A 127 10.06 -4.43 0.38
N GLY A 128 9.81 -3.76 1.51
CA GLY A 128 10.22 -2.38 1.80
C GLY A 128 9.48 -1.32 0.98
N MET A 129 8.38 -1.68 0.31
CA MET A 129 7.68 -0.76 -0.58
C MET A 129 6.80 0.22 0.17
N ASP A 130 6.08 -0.24 1.19
CA ASP A 130 5.22 0.62 2.00
C ASP A 130 6.02 1.70 2.75
N PRO A 131 7.14 1.37 3.44
CA PRO A 131 8.00 2.42 4.00
C PRO A 131 8.59 3.35 2.95
N LEU A 132 8.96 2.82 1.78
CA LEU A 132 9.53 3.64 0.73
C LEU A 132 8.55 4.70 0.24
N ILE A 133 7.30 4.32 -0.01
CA ILE A 133 6.29 5.27 -0.46
C ILE A 133 5.94 6.31 0.62
N CYS A 134 5.91 5.89 1.88
CA CYS A 134 5.70 6.79 3.02
C CYS A 134 6.85 7.82 3.14
N TYR A 135 8.10 7.36 2.99
CA TYR A 135 9.29 8.20 3.08
C TYR A 135 9.41 9.17 1.88
N MET A 136 9.21 8.66 0.67
CA MET A 136 9.34 9.45 -0.55
C MET A 136 8.21 10.47 -0.70
N ASN A 137 7.00 10.15 -0.22
CA ASN A 137 5.78 10.93 -0.41
C ASN A 137 5.54 11.35 -1.89
N LEU A 138 5.95 10.51 -2.82
CA LEU A 138 5.85 10.70 -4.26
C LEU A 138 5.38 9.42 -4.93
N PRO A 139 4.60 9.51 -6.03
CA PRO A 139 4.20 8.32 -6.77
C PRO A 139 5.41 7.59 -7.37
N ILE A 140 5.41 6.26 -7.21
CA ILE A 140 6.47 5.37 -7.69
C ILE A 140 5.87 4.40 -8.70
N LEU A 141 6.43 4.36 -9.90
CA LEU A 141 6.20 3.33 -10.89
C LEU A 141 7.22 2.21 -10.70
N ILE A 142 6.75 1.00 -10.57
CA ILE A 142 7.54 -0.22 -10.56
C ILE A 142 7.35 -0.86 -11.93
N GLU A 143 8.37 -0.80 -12.77
CA GLU A 143 8.34 -1.44 -14.09
C GLU A 143 8.58 -2.95 -14.00
N ASN A 144 9.49 -3.34 -13.12
CA ASN A 144 9.81 -4.73 -12.77
C ASN A 144 10.56 -4.79 -11.43
N LYS A 145 11.06 -5.98 -11.03
CA LYS A 145 11.76 -6.17 -9.76
C LYS A 145 12.98 -5.25 -9.56
N GLU A 146 13.63 -4.87 -10.66
CA GLU A 146 14.89 -4.12 -10.63
C GLU A 146 14.71 -2.65 -10.98
N ASN A 147 13.64 -2.32 -11.70
CA ASN A 147 13.37 -0.97 -12.19
C ASN A 147 12.17 -0.36 -11.46
N LEU A 148 12.47 0.63 -10.65
CA LEU A 148 11.49 1.49 -10.01
C LEU A 148 11.95 2.95 -10.14
N GLY A 149 10.98 3.86 -10.22
CA GLY A 149 11.29 5.27 -10.37
C GLY A 149 10.11 6.16 -10.02
N LYS A 150 10.41 7.42 -9.77
CA LYS A 150 9.39 8.44 -9.55
C LYS A 150 8.60 8.64 -10.84
N VAL A 151 7.31 8.84 -10.72
CA VAL A 151 6.43 9.13 -11.84
C VAL A 151 5.44 10.24 -11.46
N ALA A 152 5.15 11.11 -12.42
CA ALA A 152 4.06 12.06 -12.24
C ALA A 152 2.73 11.38 -12.56
N ILE A 153 1.79 11.43 -11.62
CA ILE A 153 0.42 11.05 -11.92
C ILE A 153 -0.32 12.25 -12.54
N PRO A 154 -1.33 12.01 -13.39
CA PRO A 154 -2.17 13.06 -13.90
C PRO A 154 -2.76 13.89 -12.73
N LYS A 155 -2.83 15.21 -12.90
CA LYS A 155 -3.55 16.03 -11.93
C LYS A 155 -5.04 15.65 -11.95
N GLY A 156 -5.62 15.53 -10.76
CA GLY A 156 -7.06 15.37 -10.61
C GLY A 156 -7.81 16.56 -11.20
N GLU A 157 -9.00 16.32 -11.72
CA GLU A 157 -9.88 17.32 -12.31
C GLU A 157 -11.24 17.30 -11.58
N GLU A 158 -11.99 18.39 -11.63
CA GLU A 158 -13.38 18.42 -11.16
C GLU A 158 -14.26 17.69 -12.18
N GLY A 159 -14.30 16.36 -12.08
CA GLY A 159 -15.07 15.48 -12.94
C GLY A 159 -16.02 14.58 -12.18
N LYS A 160 -16.88 13.86 -12.91
CA LYS A 160 -17.79 12.89 -12.32
C LYS A 160 -17.09 11.57 -11.98
N GLY A 161 -15.95 11.29 -12.60
CA GLY A 161 -15.18 10.09 -12.37
C GLY A 161 -14.40 10.14 -11.07
N ALA A 162 -14.21 8.98 -10.43
CA ALA A 162 -13.45 8.91 -9.19
C ALA A 162 -12.73 7.58 -9.02
N ILE A 163 -11.60 7.66 -8.28
CA ILE A 163 -11.00 6.53 -7.58
C ILE A 163 -11.33 6.71 -6.10
N PHE A 164 -11.80 5.67 -5.45
CA PHE A 164 -12.26 5.71 -4.07
C PHE A 164 -11.93 4.44 -3.32
N LEU A 165 -11.90 4.51 -2.00
CA LEU A 165 -11.77 3.37 -1.10
C LEU A 165 -13.15 2.98 -0.56
N ILE A 166 -13.36 1.69 -0.38
CA ILE A 166 -14.51 1.12 0.34
C ILE A 166 -13.95 0.39 1.56
N ASP A 167 -14.46 0.69 2.73
CA ASP A 167 -14.18 -0.09 3.93
C ASP A 167 -14.94 -1.42 3.89
N SER A 168 -14.24 -2.54 3.98
CA SER A 168 -14.85 -3.87 4.00
C SER A 168 -15.50 -4.22 5.35
N GLY A 169 -15.26 -3.41 6.38
CA GLY A 169 -15.72 -3.62 7.75
C GLY A 169 -14.95 -4.66 8.55
N ILE A 170 -13.91 -5.25 7.99
CA ILE A 170 -13.06 -6.25 8.66
C ILE A 170 -11.58 -5.97 8.39
N THR A 171 -10.72 -6.35 9.32
CA THR A 171 -9.27 -6.32 9.12
C THR A 171 -8.80 -7.53 8.31
N GLY A 172 -7.79 -7.35 7.47
CA GLY A 172 -7.17 -8.41 6.68
C GLY A 172 -5.89 -8.94 7.32
N GLU A 173 -5.67 -10.25 7.16
CA GLU A 173 -4.40 -10.90 7.53
C GLU A 173 -3.63 -11.28 6.26
N THR A 174 -2.43 -10.73 6.10
CA THR A 174 -1.61 -10.94 4.89
C THR A 174 -1.14 -12.39 4.74
N GLY A 175 -0.76 -13.05 5.84
CA GLY A 175 -0.19 -14.41 5.81
C GLY A 175 -1.09 -15.46 5.15
N PRO A 176 -2.34 -15.64 5.60
CA PRO A 176 -3.28 -16.57 4.98
C PRO A 176 -3.54 -16.27 3.50
N MET A 177 -3.67 -14.99 3.13
CA MET A 177 -3.91 -14.60 1.74
C MET A 177 -2.75 -14.94 0.81
N ILE A 178 -1.52 -14.74 1.27
CA ILE A 178 -0.31 -15.14 0.54
C ILE A 178 -0.26 -16.65 0.36
N GLN A 179 -0.62 -17.43 1.38
CA GLN A 179 -0.69 -18.88 1.26
C GLN A 179 -1.69 -19.33 0.20
N ILE A 180 -2.90 -18.76 0.20
CA ILE A 180 -3.92 -19.02 -0.83
C ILE A 180 -3.35 -18.72 -2.23
N PHE A 181 -2.66 -17.62 -2.39
CA PHE A 181 -2.04 -17.26 -3.66
C PHE A 181 -0.98 -18.29 -4.09
N PHE A 182 -0.09 -18.70 -3.18
CA PHE A 182 0.93 -19.71 -3.50
C PHE A 182 0.32 -21.08 -3.84
N GLU A 183 -0.75 -21.49 -3.18
CA GLU A 183 -1.46 -22.72 -3.55
C GLU A 183 -2.03 -22.64 -4.98
N LYS A 184 -2.65 -21.52 -5.34
CA LYS A 184 -3.11 -21.29 -6.73
C LYS A 184 -1.96 -21.32 -7.73
N MET A 185 -0.79 -20.77 -7.37
CA MET A 185 0.41 -20.75 -8.22
C MET A 185 0.97 -22.16 -8.52
N LYS A 186 0.59 -23.20 -7.78
CA LYS A 186 0.97 -24.59 -8.11
C LYS A 186 0.26 -25.08 -9.37
N THR A 187 -0.87 -24.51 -9.73
CA THR A 187 -1.67 -24.90 -10.91
C THR A 187 -1.18 -24.20 -12.17
N GLU A 188 -0.83 -24.95 -13.21
CA GLU A 188 -0.32 -24.40 -14.47
C GLU A 188 -1.33 -23.47 -15.15
N GLY A 189 -2.59 -23.87 -15.20
CA GLY A 189 -3.67 -23.05 -15.77
C GLY A 189 -3.79 -21.70 -15.10
N PHE A 190 -3.66 -21.64 -13.76
CA PHE A 190 -3.68 -20.35 -13.03
C PHE A 190 -2.45 -19.49 -13.38
N ARG A 191 -1.24 -20.06 -13.41
CA ARG A 191 -0.03 -19.31 -13.80
C ARG A 191 -0.15 -18.73 -15.20
N LYS A 192 -0.71 -19.50 -16.13
CA LYS A 192 -0.92 -19.07 -17.51
C LYS A 192 -1.88 -17.89 -17.58
N THR A 193 -3.09 -18.01 -17.04
CA THR A 193 -4.07 -16.90 -17.09
C THR A 193 -3.62 -15.69 -16.28
N LEU A 194 -2.88 -15.89 -15.18
CA LEU A 194 -2.28 -14.79 -14.42
C LEU A 194 -1.32 -13.98 -15.30
N LYS A 195 -0.45 -14.64 -16.05
CA LYS A 195 0.53 -14.00 -16.93
C LYS A 195 -0.12 -13.38 -18.17
N GLU A 196 -0.95 -14.12 -18.87
CA GLU A 196 -1.50 -13.73 -20.19
C GLU A 196 -2.65 -12.71 -20.07
N GLU A 197 -3.33 -12.68 -18.92
CA GLU A 197 -4.53 -11.85 -18.73
C GLU A 197 -4.33 -10.83 -17.62
N PHE A 198 -4.18 -11.25 -16.36
CA PHE A 198 -4.12 -10.36 -15.22
C PHE A 198 -2.99 -9.32 -15.34
N ILE A 199 -1.76 -9.77 -15.60
CA ILE A 199 -0.60 -8.89 -15.72
C ILE A 199 -0.79 -7.95 -16.90
N ARG A 200 -1.23 -8.45 -18.05
CA ARG A 200 -1.50 -7.63 -19.24
C ARG A 200 -2.55 -6.55 -18.98
N TYR A 201 -3.67 -6.91 -18.32
CA TYR A 201 -4.71 -5.92 -18.00
C TYR A 201 -4.23 -4.90 -16.97
N ASN A 202 -3.48 -5.33 -15.96
CA ASN A 202 -2.90 -4.45 -14.97
C ASN A 202 -1.94 -3.43 -15.60
N ASN A 203 -1.00 -3.89 -16.41
CA ASN A 203 -0.03 -3.02 -17.07
C ASN A 203 -0.73 -2.03 -18.03
N ALA A 204 -1.71 -2.50 -18.80
CA ALA A 204 -2.50 -1.64 -19.66
C ALA A 204 -3.34 -0.60 -18.88
N CYS A 205 -3.81 -0.92 -17.66
CA CYS A 205 -4.46 0.06 -16.79
C CYS A 205 -3.48 1.16 -16.35
N ILE A 206 -2.29 0.78 -15.89
CA ILE A 206 -1.26 1.72 -15.44
C ILE A 206 -0.86 2.64 -16.60
N ASP A 207 -0.53 2.09 -17.75
CA ASP A 207 -0.12 2.85 -18.92
C ASP A 207 -1.20 3.83 -19.38
N SER A 208 -2.46 3.38 -19.42
CA SER A 208 -3.59 4.22 -19.82
C SER A 208 -3.87 5.32 -18.81
N PHE A 209 -3.78 5.03 -17.51
CA PHE A 209 -3.96 6.02 -16.45
C PHE A 209 -2.90 7.12 -16.53
N LEU A 210 -1.63 6.77 -16.66
CA LEU A 210 -0.53 7.72 -16.76
C LEU A 210 -0.64 8.63 -18.00
N LYS A 211 -1.24 8.12 -19.10
CA LYS A 211 -1.51 8.88 -20.34
C LYS A 211 -2.81 9.68 -20.32
N LYS A 212 -3.59 9.63 -19.24
CA LYS A 212 -4.97 10.17 -19.15
C LYS A 212 -5.94 9.58 -20.19
N ASP A 213 -5.68 8.39 -20.70
CA ASP A 213 -6.54 7.74 -21.68
C ASP A 213 -7.60 6.87 -20.95
N MET A 214 -8.69 7.50 -20.57
CA MET A 214 -9.70 6.88 -19.71
C MET A 214 -10.52 5.78 -20.40
N ASN A 215 -10.62 5.78 -21.73
CA ASN A 215 -11.38 4.74 -22.44
C ASN A 215 -10.69 3.36 -22.39
N PRO A 216 -9.42 3.19 -22.80
CA PRO A 216 -8.72 1.94 -22.61
C PRO A 216 -8.48 1.63 -21.12
N PHE A 217 -8.30 2.63 -20.23
CA PHE A 217 -8.21 2.43 -18.80
C PHE A 217 -9.43 1.65 -18.28
N PHE A 218 -10.63 2.15 -18.44
CA PHE A 218 -11.84 1.50 -17.95
C PHE A 218 -12.15 0.16 -18.64
N ARG A 219 -11.80 0.03 -19.92
CA ARG A 219 -11.95 -1.24 -20.64
C ARG A 219 -11.06 -2.35 -20.06
N ASN A 220 -9.81 -2.03 -19.75
CA ASN A 220 -8.88 -3.00 -19.15
C ASN A 220 -9.19 -3.22 -17.67
N LEU A 221 -9.57 -2.18 -16.96
CA LEU A 221 -9.97 -2.26 -15.55
C LEU A 221 -11.19 -3.18 -15.35
N LYS A 222 -12.19 -3.13 -16.23
CA LYS A 222 -13.31 -4.08 -16.20
C LYS A 222 -12.80 -5.53 -16.29
N LYS A 223 -11.88 -5.81 -17.22
CA LYS A 223 -11.32 -7.15 -17.40
C LYS A 223 -10.49 -7.57 -16.18
N LEU A 224 -9.68 -6.67 -15.66
CA LEU A 224 -8.87 -6.89 -14.45
C LEU A 224 -9.73 -7.19 -13.24
N SER A 225 -10.78 -6.40 -13.02
CA SER A 225 -11.73 -6.57 -11.93
C SER A 225 -12.51 -7.89 -12.04
N HIS A 226 -12.95 -8.25 -13.25
CA HIS A 226 -13.64 -9.52 -13.51
C HIS A 226 -12.72 -10.72 -13.26
N TRP A 227 -11.49 -10.66 -13.77
CA TRP A 227 -10.49 -11.70 -13.53
C TRP A 227 -10.21 -11.90 -12.03
N ALA A 228 -10.05 -10.80 -11.28
CA ALA A 228 -9.85 -10.85 -9.83
C ALA A 228 -11.08 -11.45 -9.10
N TYR A 229 -12.29 -11.10 -9.52
CA TYR A 229 -13.52 -11.66 -8.98
C TYR A 229 -13.61 -13.18 -9.14
N GLU A 230 -13.20 -13.72 -10.28
CA GLU A 230 -13.24 -15.15 -10.56
C GLU A 230 -12.09 -15.92 -9.89
N HIS A 231 -10.90 -15.36 -9.92
CA HIS A 231 -9.70 -16.10 -9.52
C HIS A 231 -9.24 -15.83 -8.10
N PHE A 232 -9.60 -14.66 -7.50
CA PHE A 232 -9.25 -14.32 -6.13
C PHE A 232 -10.42 -14.38 -5.14
N ARG A 233 -11.45 -15.18 -5.44
CA ARG A 233 -12.64 -15.34 -4.60
C ARG A 233 -12.34 -15.50 -3.10
N PRO A 234 -11.40 -16.37 -2.66
CA PRO A 234 -11.08 -16.54 -1.24
C PRO A 234 -10.38 -15.34 -0.59
N MET A 235 -9.88 -14.41 -1.41
CA MET A 235 -9.19 -13.19 -0.95
C MET A 235 -10.13 -11.98 -0.91
N ILE A 236 -11.35 -12.11 -1.45
CA ILE A 236 -12.38 -11.07 -1.44
C ILE A 236 -13.21 -11.22 -0.17
N PRO A 237 -13.31 -10.19 0.70
CA PRO A 237 -14.19 -10.23 1.87
C PRO A 237 -15.63 -10.54 1.48
N GLU A 238 -16.32 -11.33 2.30
CA GLU A 238 -17.69 -11.76 1.98
C GLU A 238 -18.66 -10.58 1.86
N SER A 239 -18.50 -9.56 2.71
CA SER A 239 -19.25 -8.30 2.64
C SER A 239 -19.12 -7.58 1.30
N ILE A 240 -17.99 -7.75 0.62
CA ILE A 240 -17.66 -7.08 -0.64
C ILE A 240 -18.09 -7.90 -1.86
N PHE A 241 -18.24 -9.21 -1.73
CA PHE A 241 -18.42 -10.08 -2.89
C PHE A 241 -19.66 -9.73 -3.73
N ASN A 242 -20.79 -9.47 -3.08
CA ASN A 242 -22.05 -9.14 -3.78
C ASN A 242 -21.99 -7.77 -4.46
N ILE A 243 -21.40 -6.77 -3.80
CA ILE A 243 -21.26 -5.45 -4.40
C ILE A 243 -20.22 -5.46 -5.53
N TRP A 244 -19.19 -6.29 -5.46
CA TRP A 244 -18.25 -6.46 -6.57
C TRP A 244 -18.96 -6.96 -7.82
N LYS A 245 -19.78 -8.02 -7.67
CA LYS A 245 -20.61 -8.55 -8.77
C LYS A 245 -21.57 -7.50 -9.32
N LYS A 246 -22.28 -6.77 -8.44
CA LYS A 246 -23.20 -5.69 -8.82
C LYS A 246 -22.52 -4.61 -9.65
N GLY A 247 -21.28 -4.22 -9.31
CA GLY A 247 -20.48 -3.27 -10.08
C GLY A 247 -20.14 -3.77 -11.47
N LEU A 248 -19.69 -5.04 -11.58
CA LEU A 248 -19.37 -5.68 -12.87
C LEU A 248 -20.60 -5.79 -13.79
N ASP A 249 -21.74 -6.24 -13.25
CA ASP A 249 -22.98 -6.45 -14.02
C ASP A 249 -23.55 -5.10 -14.52
N SER A 250 -23.53 -4.07 -13.69
CA SER A 250 -24.07 -2.74 -14.03
C SER A 250 -23.11 -1.86 -14.82
N ASN A 251 -21.83 -2.17 -14.85
CA ASN A 251 -20.74 -1.32 -15.35
C ASN A 251 -20.66 0.06 -14.67
N ALA A 252 -21.22 0.21 -13.47
CA ALA A 252 -21.23 1.48 -12.75
C ALA A 252 -19.87 1.73 -12.06
N TYR A 253 -19.22 0.69 -11.56
CA TYR A 253 -17.91 0.75 -10.94
C TYR A 253 -17.19 -0.58 -11.04
N TYR A 254 -15.88 -0.56 -10.84
CA TYR A 254 -15.02 -1.74 -10.82
C TYR A 254 -14.16 -1.73 -9.58
N LEU A 255 -13.97 -2.89 -8.96
CA LEU A 255 -13.25 -3.04 -7.72
C LEU A 255 -11.91 -3.78 -7.92
N LYS A 256 -10.97 -3.51 -7.01
CA LYS A 256 -9.65 -4.13 -6.95
C LYS A 256 -9.23 -4.29 -5.49
N LEU A 257 -8.62 -5.42 -5.15
CA LEU A 257 -8.04 -5.63 -3.83
C LEU A 257 -6.91 -4.63 -3.55
N CYS A 258 -6.86 -4.12 -2.33
CA CYS A 258 -5.69 -3.45 -1.78
C CYS A 258 -4.79 -4.47 -1.11
N GLY A 259 -3.49 -4.44 -1.41
CA GLY A 259 -2.55 -5.41 -0.86
C GLY A 259 -2.92 -6.87 -1.15
N SER A 260 -2.86 -7.72 -0.14
CA SER A 260 -3.15 -9.16 -0.23
C SER A 260 -4.65 -9.48 -0.27
N GLY A 261 -5.52 -8.54 0.03
CA GLY A 261 -6.94 -8.80 0.23
C GLY A 261 -7.25 -9.40 1.61
N GLY A 262 -8.40 -10.06 1.73
CA GLY A 262 -8.87 -10.68 2.98
C GLY A 262 -9.56 -9.73 3.94
N GLY A 263 -9.50 -8.42 3.70
CA GLY A 263 -10.07 -7.36 4.55
C GLY A 263 -9.47 -6.00 4.25
N GLY A 264 -9.76 -5.02 5.10
CA GLY A 264 -9.33 -3.64 4.96
C GLY A 264 -10.04 -2.91 3.82
N TYR A 265 -9.32 -2.03 3.15
CA TYR A 265 -9.88 -1.26 2.05
C TYR A 265 -9.89 -2.03 0.72
N ILE A 266 -10.92 -1.73 -0.06
CA ILE A 266 -11.07 -2.15 -1.46
C ILE A 266 -11.01 -0.90 -2.34
N LEU A 267 -10.19 -0.92 -3.37
CA LEU A 267 -10.06 0.19 -4.30
C LEU A 267 -11.18 0.14 -5.34
N GLY A 268 -11.94 1.22 -5.46
CA GLY A 268 -13.04 1.37 -6.40
C GLY A 268 -12.73 2.42 -7.46
N PHE A 269 -13.27 2.20 -8.67
CA PHE A 269 -13.10 3.08 -9.81
C PHE A 269 -14.44 3.25 -10.52
N THR A 270 -14.80 4.48 -10.83
CA THR A 270 -16.05 4.77 -11.52
C THR A 270 -15.91 5.96 -12.49
N LYS A 271 -16.71 5.97 -13.53
CA LYS A 271 -16.88 7.14 -14.42
C LYS A 271 -17.88 8.15 -13.88
N ASP A 272 -18.73 7.72 -12.93
CA ASP A 272 -19.80 8.53 -12.33
C ASP A 272 -19.91 8.15 -10.85
N TYR A 273 -19.33 9.00 -9.99
CA TYR A 273 -19.27 8.71 -8.56
C TYR A 273 -20.65 8.78 -7.90
N GLU A 274 -21.52 9.70 -8.29
CA GLU A 274 -22.86 9.81 -7.72
C GLU A 274 -23.65 8.51 -7.90
N LYS A 275 -23.59 7.96 -9.12
CA LYS A 275 -24.21 6.66 -9.41
C LYS A 275 -23.58 5.51 -8.62
N ALA A 276 -22.26 5.48 -8.53
CA ALA A 276 -21.56 4.45 -7.76
C ALA A 276 -21.88 4.56 -6.26
N GLU A 277 -21.92 5.76 -5.72
CA GLU A 277 -22.22 6.03 -4.32
C GLU A 277 -23.62 5.55 -3.91
N GLN A 278 -24.63 5.81 -4.73
CA GLN A 278 -26.00 5.30 -4.52
C GLN A 278 -26.03 3.77 -4.52
N MET A 279 -25.28 3.13 -5.43
CA MET A 279 -25.23 1.67 -5.51
C MET A 279 -24.47 1.01 -4.37
N LEU A 280 -23.59 1.76 -3.72
CA LEU A 280 -22.75 1.37 -2.58
C LEU A 280 -23.28 1.95 -1.25
N GLU A 281 -24.58 2.28 -1.19
CA GLU A 281 -25.19 2.73 0.06
C GLU A 281 -24.97 1.71 1.17
N GLY A 282 -24.72 2.20 2.39
CA GLY A 282 -24.38 1.37 3.56
C GLY A 282 -22.90 1.02 3.74
N PHE A 283 -22.04 1.30 2.76
CA PHE A 283 -20.60 1.17 2.91
C PHE A 283 -19.93 2.52 3.17
N GLN A 284 -18.95 2.54 4.06
CA GLN A 284 -18.08 3.71 4.21
C GLN A 284 -17.16 3.81 3.00
N LYS A 285 -17.09 5.01 2.42
CA LYS A 285 -16.32 5.29 1.19
C LYS A 285 -15.54 6.58 1.35
N GLU A 286 -14.37 6.63 0.73
CA GLU A 286 -13.53 7.82 0.70
C GLU A 286 -12.98 8.04 -0.71
N VAL A 287 -13.26 9.20 -1.30
CA VAL A 287 -12.74 9.56 -2.63
C VAL A 287 -11.30 10.02 -2.49
N ILE A 288 -10.40 9.36 -3.24
CA ILE A 288 -8.96 9.63 -3.20
C ILE A 288 -8.43 10.35 -4.43
N TYR A 289 -9.19 10.32 -5.52
CA TYR A 289 -8.83 10.99 -6.76
C TYR A 289 -10.05 11.22 -7.62
N ARG A 290 -10.10 12.35 -8.33
CA ARG A 290 -11.15 12.71 -9.29
C ARG A 290 -10.58 12.92 -10.69
N PHE A 291 -11.39 12.63 -11.71
CA PHE A 291 -11.03 12.86 -13.13
C PHE A 291 -12.27 13.11 -13.99
#